data_185984cbc3ca14128e75562480cf9160
#
_entry.id   185984cbc3ca14128e75562480cf9160
#
_cell.length_a   1.000
_cell.length_b   1.000
_cell.length_c   1.000
_cell.angle_alpha   90.00
_cell.angle_beta   90.00
_cell.angle_gamma   90.00
#
_symmetry.space_group_name_H-M   'P 1'
#
loop_
_entity.id
_entity.type
_entity.pdbx_description
1 polymer ?
#
loop_
_entity_poly.entity_id
_entity_poly.type
_entity_poly.pdbx_seq_one_letter_code
_entity_poly.pdbx_strand_id
1 'polypeptide(L)'
;MTDLAAPLRPNWVASRVAKTSDSLDRAFEEGLTGHVITARDGKRVQLDNGREAVEFVSCSYLGLETHPDLIAAATEALHRFGVHFSTSRNRGRPPYLGELEDLLSQMYRGAQVAAFTSVSNVHLGLLPLLGAGALPSYPVADAGVAFLVERTAHASMQVIRGVLDQIGPARRFDMDDPAALPAMAADVAATGRTPIVLVDGVGSMGGLIDVASMLAAVEPFGGHLYVDDAHGISIEGPLGAGYAFEAFGGTLPPHVVIAGSLSKAFGGAGGFAVVPSQADMRVLRKFANPLVFGHSIMLPLLAADVAAGRLHVDGRVAGLQTQLWRNTAEFDRLTAGALVNAGLRSPVRGALFDTEDAAFAAARRLQAAGVLILPAFFPTVASGTGLIRFAVSALHRPTDLETAARALGLADPDPRPSPALSPTKESRR
;
A
#
# COMPACT_ATOMS: atom_id res chain seq x y z
N MET A 1 -10.39 36.70 12.24
CA MET A 1 -9.07 36.61 12.92
C MET A 1 -9.16 35.46 13.91
N THR A 2 -8.36 34.39 13.71
CA THR A 2 -8.30 33.27 14.63
C THR A 2 -7.67 33.76 15.94
N ASP A 3 -8.33 33.50 17.05
CA ASP A 3 -7.80 33.87 18.38
C ASP A 3 -6.51 33.05 18.63
N LEU A 4 -5.37 33.74 18.58
CA LEU A 4 -4.05 33.16 18.84
C LEU A 4 -3.87 32.71 20.30
N ALA A 5 -4.79 33.11 21.19
CA ALA A 5 -4.79 32.69 22.60
C ALA A 5 -5.57 31.40 22.87
N ALA A 6 -6.28 30.84 21.86
CA ALA A 6 -6.95 29.56 22.02
C ALA A 6 -5.90 28.44 22.27
N PRO A 7 -6.12 27.55 23.24
CA PRO A 7 -5.18 26.47 23.51
C PRO A 7 -5.00 25.62 22.24
N LEU A 8 -3.74 25.46 21.82
CA LEU A 8 -3.40 24.59 20.71
C LEU A 8 -3.94 23.19 20.99
N ARG A 9 -4.56 22.55 20.01
CA ARG A 9 -4.88 21.13 20.10
C ARG A 9 -3.62 20.36 20.51
N PRO A 10 -3.73 19.29 21.33
CA PRO A 10 -2.57 18.51 21.72
C PRO A 10 -1.70 18.20 20.50
N ASN A 11 -0.40 18.51 20.60
CA ASN A 11 0.54 18.25 19.50
C ASN A 11 0.78 16.74 19.39
N TRP A 12 -0.06 16.09 18.58
CA TRP A 12 -0.02 14.64 18.38
C TRP A 12 1.32 14.18 17.78
N VAL A 13 2.01 15.04 17.02
CA VAL A 13 3.34 14.74 16.47
C VAL A 13 4.35 14.63 17.60
N ALA A 14 4.41 15.62 18.51
CA ALA A 14 5.30 15.59 19.66
C ALA A 14 5.01 14.39 20.58
N SER A 15 3.71 14.09 20.82
CA SER A 15 3.33 12.91 21.58
C SER A 15 3.74 11.60 20.91
N ARG A 16 3.66 11.52 19.56
CA ARG A 16 4.12 10.36 18.81
C ARG A 16 5.63 10.20 18.93
N VAL A 17 6.41 11.27 18.69
CA VAL A 17 7.87 11.26 18.81
C VAL A 17 8.28 10.75 20.19
N ALA A 18 7.72 11.34 21.25
CA ALA A 18 8.06 10.96 22.63
C ALA A 18 7.75 9.49 22.98
N LYS A 19 6.77 8.88 22.31
CA LYS A 19 6.37 7.48 22.58
C LYS A 19 7.06 6.43 21.71
N THR A 20 7.73 6.84 20.62
CA THR A 20 8.27 5.88 19.63
C THR A 20 9.78 5.98 19.49
N SER A 21 10.42 7.03 20.00
CA SER A 21 11.86 7.27 19.82
C SER A 21 12.69 6.11 20.35
N ASP A 22 12.46 5.71 21.59
CA ASP A 22 13.33 4.76 22.29
C ASP A 22 13.42 3.39 21.58
N SER A 23 12.29 2.84 21.13
CA SER A 23 12.28 1.54 20.42
C SER A 23 12.91 1.63 19.02
N LEU A 24 12.73 2.77 18.34
CA LEU A 24 13.35 3.00 17.02
C LEU A 24 14.86 3.23 17.17
N ASP A 25 15.28 4.02 18.14
CA ASP A 25 16.70 4.28 18.43
C ASP A 25 17.41 2.98 18.81
N ARG A 26 16.80 2.17 19.70
CA ARG A 26 17.31 0.85 20.07
C ARG A 26 17.43 -0.08 18.83
N ALA A 27 16.43 -0.14 17.96
CA ALA A 27 16.50 -0.96 16.75
C ALA A 27 17.64 -0.55 15.82
N PHE A 28 17.94 0.76 15.74
CA PHE A 28 19.04 1.28 14.96
C PHE A 28 20.40 1.00 15.64
N GLU A 29 20.53 1.26 16.94
CA GLU A 29 21.76 1.02 17.71
C GLU A 29 22.15 -0.47 17.76
N GLU A 30 21.16 -1.36 17.86
CA GLU A 30 21.38 -2.81 17.78
C GLU A 30 21.65 -3.29 16.33
N GLY A 31 21.64 -2.38 15.33
CA GLY A 31 21.89 -2.72 13.92
C GLY A 31 20.82 -3.60 13.30
N LEU A 32 19.58 -3.54 13.79
CA LEU A 32 18.42 -4.28 13.25
C LEU A 32 17.73 -3.52 12.12
N THR A 33 18.02 -2.22 12.01
CA THR A 33 17.52 -1.32 10.94
C THR A 33 18.66 -0.45 10.42
N GLY A 34 18.42 0.34 9.38
CA GLY A 34 19.42 1.25 8.84
C GLY A 34 20.53 0.59 7.99
N HIS A 35 20.29 -0.65 7.52
CA HIS A 35 21.25 -1.38 6.70
C HIS A 35 21.55 -0.67 5.37
N VAL A 36 22.82 -0.60 5.00
CA VAL A 36 23.26 -0.14 3.67
C VAL A 36 23.41 -1.36 2.77
N ILE A 37 22.60 -1.42 1.72
CA ILE A 37 22.64 -2.48 0.71
C ILE A 37 23.59 -2.02 -0.39
N THR A 38 24.67 -2.78 -0.62
CA THR A 38 25.70 -2.47 -1.61
C THR A 38 25.55 -3.24 -2.92
N ALA A 39 24.86 -4.40 -2.88
CA ALA A 39 24.50 -5.19 -4.05
C ALA A 39 23.27 -6.03 -3.78
N ARG A 40 22.55 -6.44 -4.83
CA ARG A 40 21.42 -7.37 -4.72
C ARG A 40 21.28 -8.29 -5.92
N ASP A 41 20.75 -9.49 -5.66
CA ASP A 41 20.27 -10.46 -6.65
C ASP A 41 18.89 -10.96 -6.18
N GLY A 42 17.84 -10.47 -6.81
CA GLY A 42 16.47 -10.72 -6.36
C GLY A 42 16.26 -10.27 -4.91
N LYS A 43 16.01 -11.23 -4.02
CA LYS A 43 15.82 -11.02 -2.58
C LYS A 43 17.09 -11.25 -1.74
N ARG A 44 18.21 -11.58 -2.37
CA ARG A 44 19.50 -11.68 -1.71
C ARG A 44 20.23 -10.35 -1.84
N VAL A 45 20.72 -9.86 -0.72
CA VAL A 45 21.39 -8.57 -0.63
C VAL A 45 22.75 -8.72 0.02
N GLN A 46 23.69 -7.90 -0.42
CA GLN A 46 24.98 -7.72 0.24
C GLN A 46 24.93 -6.40 1.03
N LEU A 47 25.38 -6.45 2.27
CA LEU A 47 25.44 -5.29 3.16
C LEU A 47 26.86 -4.68 3.13
N ASP A 48 26.98 -3.42 3.55
CA ASP A 48 28.25 -2.68 3.64
C ASP A 48 29.28 -3.33 4.57
N ASN A 49 28.84 -4.09 5.57
CA ASN A 49 29.71 -4.87 6.44
C ASN A 49 30.16 -6.23 5.84
N GLY A 50 29.91 -6.46 4.55
CA GLY A 50 30.28 -7.65 3.80
C GLY A 50 29.38 -8.88 4.05
N ARG A 51 28.33 -8.80 4.87
CA ARG A 51 27.40 -9.90 5.11
C ARG A 51 26.40 -10.03 3.96
N GLU A 52 26.07 -11.26 3.61
CA GLU A 52 24.94 -11.59 2.75
C GLU A 52 23.70 -11.87 3.60
N ALA A 53 22.54 -11.44 3.09
CA ALA A 53 21.27 -11.72 3.73
C ALA A 53 20.16 -11.88 2.69
N VAL A 54 19.10 -12.60 3.08
CA VAL A 54 17.83 -12.59 2.37
C VAL A 54 16.91 -11.54 3.01
N GLU A 55 16.33 -10.66 2.19
CA GLU A 55 15.51 -9.57 2.69
C GLU A 55 14.01 -9.86 2.59
N PHE A 56 13.28 -9.61 3.69
CA PHE A 56 11.82 -9.63 3.80
C PHE A 56 11.27 -8.24 4.16
N VAL A 57 12.05 -7.18 3.93
CA VAL A 57 11.71 -5.81 4.32
C VAL A 57 10.95 -5.06 3.24
N SER A 58 11.36 -5.22 1.97
CA SER A 58 10.80 -4.45 0.86
C SER A 58 9.42 -4.97 0.44
N CYS A 59 8.55 -4.04 0.02
CA CYS A 59 7.24 -4.38 -0.52
C CYS A 59 7.30 -4.79 -2.02
N SER A 60 8.45 -5.26 -2.47
CA SER A 60 8.71 -5.79 -3.81
C SER A 60 8.16 -7.21 -3.94
N TYR A 61 6.82 -7.34 -3.96
CA TYR A 61 6.17 -8.64 -3.91
C TYR A 61 6.36 -9.48 -5.17
N LEU A 62 6.47 -8.83 -6.34
CA LEU A 62 6.71 -9.50 -7.61
C LEU A 62 8.15 -9.39 -8.12
N GLY A 63 8.99 -8.53 -7.52
CA GLY A 63 10.39 -8.34 -7.91
C GLY A 63 10.58 -7.63 -9.25
N LEU A 64 9.57 -6.91 -9.74
CA LEU A 64 9.60 -6.26 -11.04
C LEU A 64 10.63 -5.14 -11.14
N GLU A 65 11.02 -4.53 -10.03
CA GLU A 65 12.01 -3.44 -10.00
C GLU A 65 13.41 -3.86 -10.47
N THR A 66 13.65 -5.17 -10.59
CA THR A 66 14.88 -5.72 -11.19
C THR A 66 14.64 -6.37 -12.55
N HIS A 67 13.43 -6.27 -13.10
CA HIS A 67 13.11 -6.86 -14.40
C HIS A 67 13.90 -6.20 -15.53
N PRO A 68 14.52 -6.96 -16.45
CA PRO A 68 15.35 -6.42 -17.53
C PRO A 68 14.65 -5.37 -18.40
N ASP A 69 13.34 -5.56 -18.70
CA ASP A 69 12.58 -4.63 -19.54
C ASP A 69 12.42 -3.26 -18.84
N LEU A 70 12.26 -3.21 -17.51
CA LEU A 70 12.16 -1.96 -16.76
C LEU A 70 13.50 -1.24 -16.73
N ILE A 71 14.59 -1.97 -16.49
CA ILE A 71 15.95 -1.41 -16.46
C ILE A 71 16.33 -0.86 -17.85
N ALA A 72 16.02 -1.60 -18.92
CA ALA A 72 16.30 -1.17 -20.29
C ALA A 72 15.52 0.11 -20.64
N ALA A 73 14.21 0.16 -20.33
CA ALA A 73 13.39 1.34 -20.58
C ALA A 73 13.88 2.58 -19.80
N ALA A 74 14.23 2.39 -18.52
CA ALA A 74 14.79 3.48 -17.70
C ALA A 74 16.10 4.00 -18.27
N THR A 75 17.00 3.10 -18.70
CA THR A 75 18.30 3.45 -19.26
C THR A 75 18.16 4.20 -20.58
N GLU A 76 17.28 3.75 -21.48
CA GLU A 76 16.98 4.44 -22.73
C GLU A 76 16.45 5.85 -22.49
N ALA A 77 15.47 5.97 -21.59
CA ALA A 77 14.87 7.27 -21.26
C ALA A 77 15.90 8.24 -20.66
N LEU A 78 16.79 7.74 -19.80
CA LEU A 78 17.88 8.54 -19.23
C LEU A 78 18.80 9.11 -20.30
N HIS A 79 19.20 8.29 -21.27
CA HIS A 79 20.06 8.74 -22.38
C HIS A 79 19.35 9.73 -23.30
N ARG A 80 18.06 9.54 -23.57
CA ARG A 80 17.30 10.34 -24.52
C ARG A 80 16.85 11.68 -23.96
N PHE A 81 16.44 11.73 -22.70
CA PHE A 81 15.74 12.89 -22.11
C PHE A 81 16.44 13.45 -20.86
N GLY A 82 17.43 12.78 -20.30
CA GLY A 82 17.97 13.09 -18.98
C GLY A 82 17.03 12.67 -17.85
N VAL A 83 17.25 13.25 -16.67
CA VAL A 83 16.56 12.85 -15.45
C VAL A 83 15.12 13.40 -15.38
N HIS A 84 14.92 14.68 -15.72
CA HIS A 84 13.62 15.36 -15.70
C HIS A 84 13.63 16.62 -16.58
N PHE A 85 12.44 17.15 -16.89
CA PHE A 85 12.33 18.40 -17.68
C PHE A 85 12.39 19.68 -16.85
N SER A 86 12.49 19.59 -15.54
CA SER A 86 12.52 20.75 -14.65
C SER A 86 11.32 21.73 -14.83
N THR A 87 10.17 21.17 -15.17
CA THR A 87 8.93 21.93 -15.40
C THR A 87 7.71 21.18 -14.91
N SER A 88 6.62 21.94 -14.64
CA SER A 88 5.31 21.36 -14.37
C SER A 88 4.83 20.53 -15.55
N ARG A 89 4.19 19.40 -15.28
CA ARG A 89 3.56 18.50 -16.28
C ARG A 89 2.53 19.21 -17.18
N ASN A 90 1.98 20.34 -16.71
CA ASN A 90 1.02 21.14 -17.46
C ASN A 90 1.70 22.06 -18.48
N ARG A 91 3.01 22.28 -18.38
CA ARG A 91 3.81 23.10 -19.30
C ARG A 91 4.68 22.26 -20.23
N GLY A 92 5.29 21.19 -19.69
CA GLY A 92 6.10 20.25 -20.44
C GLY A 92 5.74 18.82 -20.04
N ARG A 93 4.79 18.20 -20.76
CA ARG A 93 4.31 16.86 -20.44
C ARG A 93 5.32 15.81 -20.91
N PRO A 94 5.81 14.92 -20.05
CA PRO A 94 6.65 13.80 -20.46
C PRO A 94 5.90 12.86 -21.42
N PRO A 95 6.56 12.28 -22.45
CA PRO A 95 5.93 11.43 -23.44
C PRO A 95 5.30 10.16 -22.84
N TYR A 96 5.99 9.56 -21.86
CA TYR A 96 5.55 8.32 -21.21
C TYR A 96 4.34 8.48 -20.29
N LEU A 97 4.02 9.71 -19.85
CA LEU A 97 2.96 9.92 -18.86
C LEU A 97 1.57 9.55 -19.40
N GLY A 98 1.30 9.88 -20.67
CA GLY A 98 0.02 9.50 -21.29
C GLY A 98 -0.09 7.99 -21.46
N GLU A 99 0.98 7.38 -21.94
CA GLU A 99 1.04 5.93 -22.14
C GLU A 99 0.86 5.16 -20.82
N LEU A 100 1.50 5.60 -19.73
CA LEU A 100 1.31 5.00 -18.41
C LEU A 100 -0.15 5.11 -17.95
N GLU A 101 -0.74 6.32 -18.04
CA GLU A 101 -2.15 6.54 -17.66
C GLU A 101 -3.09 5.67 -18.50
N ASP A 102 -2.81 5.46 -19.79
CA ASP A 102 -3.58 4.60 -20.70
C ASP A 102 -3.43 3.11 -20.37
N LEU A 103 -2.21 2.64 -20.06
CA LEU A 103 -1.97 1.25 -19.63
C LEU A 103 -2.66 0.94 -18.30
N LEU A 104 -2.55 1.85 -17.33
CA LEU A 104 -3.26 1.72 -16.06
C LEU A 104 -4.78 1.73 -16.29
N SER A 105 -5.31 2.60 -17.17
CA SER A 105 -6.73 2.59 -17.52
C SER A 105 -7.18 1.23 -18.09
N GLN A 106 -6.36 0.58 -18.91
CA GLN A 106 -6.64 -0.77 -19.41
C GLN A 106 -6.70 -1.79 -18.26
N MET A 107 -5.78 -1.73 -17.30
CA MET A 107 -5.82 -2.60 -16.10
C MET A 107 -7.13 -2.43 -15.33
N TYR A 108 -7.65 -1.19 -15.24
CA TYR A 108 -8.90 -0.84 -14.58
C TYR A 108 -10.11 -0.79 -15.52
N ARG A 109 -10.09 -1.58 -16.62
CA ARG A 109 -11.19 -1.77 -17.58
C ARG A 109 -11.79 -0.46 -18.12
N GLY A 110 -10.95 0.55 -18.36
CA GLY A 110 -11.32 1.82 -18.95
C GLY A 110 -11.68 2.92 -17.96
N ALA A 111 -11.61 2.68 -16.66
CA ALA A 111 -11.67 3.76 -15.68
C ALA A 111 -10.49 4.73 -15.88
N GLN A 112 -10.69 5.98 -15.52
CA GLN A 112 -9.69 7.02 -15.73
C GLN A 112 -8.61 6.98 -14.65
N VAL A 113 -7.35 7.15 -15.03
CA VAL A 113 -6.22 7.08 -14.10
C VAL A 113 -5.36 8.33 -14.18
N ALA A 114 -5.06 8.93 -13.04
CA ALA A 114 -4.10 10.02 -12.90
C ALA A 114 -2.86 9.54 -12.13
N ALA A 115 -1.67 9.62 -12.76
CA ALA A 115 -0.41 9.26 -12.12
C ALA A 115 0.17 10.43 -11.30
N PHE A 116 0.70 10.13 -10.12
CA PHE A 116 1.32 11.04 -9.15
C PHE A 116 2.73 10.57 -8.81
N THR A 117 3.53 11.44 -8.19
CA THR A 117 4.90 11.09 -7.78
C THR A 117 4.97 10.16 -6.56
N SER A 118 3.88 9.99 -5.81
CA SER A 118 3.74 9.02 -4.71
C SER A 118 2.27 8.87 -4.31
N VAL A 119 1.93 7.82 -3.56
CA VAL A 119 0.58 7.64 -2.99
C VAL A 119 0.26 8.74 -1.97
N SER A 120 1.23 9.19 -1.18
CA SER A 120 1.02 10.34 -0.27
C SER A 120 0.60 11.60 -1.03
N ASN A 121 1.14 11.82 -2.24
CA ASN A 121 0.74 12.91 -3.10
C ASN A 121 -0.63 12.67 -3.75
N VAL A 122 -1.05 11.41 -3.95
CA VAL A 122 -2.44 11.10 -4.33
C VAL A 122 -3.39 11.58 -3.23
N HIS A 123 -3.14 11.19 -1.97
CA HIS A 123 -3.97 11.61 -0.84
C HIS A 123 -4.06 13.13 -0.73
N LEU A 124 -2.90 13.81 -0.74
CA LEU A 124 -2.82 15.27 -0.62
C LEU A 124 -3.51 16.00 -1.78
N GLY A 125 -3.49 15.44 -2.98
CA GLY A 125 -4.06 16.05 -4.16
C GLY A 125 -5.55 15.77 -4.33
N LEU A 126 -6.01 14.57 -4.00
CA LEU A 126 -7.36 14.12 -4.31
C LEU A 126 -8.33 14.31 -3.13
N LEU A 127 -7.96 13.95 -1.91
CA LEU A 127 -8.87 14.00 -0.76
C LEU A 127 -9.42 15.41 -0.48
N PRO A 128 -8.64 16.50 -0.58
CA PRO A 128 -9.21 17.85 -0.47
C PRO A 128 -10.24 18.17 -1.56
N LEU A 129 -10.00 17.73 -2.80
CA LEU A 129 -10.95 17.96 -3.91
C LEU A 129 -12.23 17.13 -3.75
N LEU A 130 -12.09 15.88 -3.28
CA LEU A 130 -13.21 15.00 -2.96
C LEU A 130 -14.08 15.62 -1.86
N GLY A 131 -13.46 16.05 -0.75
CA GLY A 131 -14.17 16.66 0.37
C GLY A 131 -14.79 18.02 0.06
N ALA A 132 -14.21 18.77 -0.87
CA ALA A 132 -14.78 20.05 -1.34
C ALA A 132 -15.92 19.88 -2.36
N GLY A 133 -16.28 18.64 -2.74
CA GLY A 133 -17.29 18.39 -3.78
C GLY A 133 -16.87 18.86 -5.18
N ALA A 134 -15.55 18.99 -5.41
CA ALA A 134 -15.03 19.48 -6.68
C ALA A 134 -15.02 18.42 -7.79
N LEU A 135 -15.11 17.14 -7.43
CA LEU A 135 -15.12 16.02 -8.37
C LEU A 135 -16.56 15.72 -8.82
N PRO A 136 -16.88 15.86 -10.12
CA PRO A 136 -18.27 15.74 -10.62
C PRO A 136 -18.94 14.40 -10.33
N SER A 137 -18.16 13.29 -10.28
CA SER A 137 -18.69 11.96 -9.99
C SER A 137 -18.94 11.71 -8.50
N TYR A 138 -18.57 12.64 -7.63
CA TYR A 138 -18.64 12.49 -6.18
C TYR A 138 -19.37 13.68 -5.55
N PRO A 139 -20.68 13.79 -5.73
CA PRO A 139 -21.46 14.89 -5.18
C PRO A 139 -21.41 14.88 -3.65
N VAL A 140 -21.38 16.04 -3.05
CA VAL A 140 -21.45 16.22 -1.60
C VAL A 140 -22.64 17.10 -1.22
N ALA A 141 -23.16 16.91 -0.02
CA ALA A 141 -24.28 17.68 0.51
C ALA A 141 -23.89 19.15 0.78
N ASP A 142 -24.85 20.06 0.76
CA ASP A 142 -24.63 21.50 1.02
C ASP A 142 -23.99 21.75 2.41
N ALA A 143 -24.29 20.92 3.41
CA ALA A 143 -23.67 21.00 4.73
C ALA A 143 -22.19 20.52 4.74
N GLY A 144 -21.65 20.08 3.60
CA GLY A 144 -20.29 19.59 3.44
C GLY A 144 -20.14 18.11 3.75
N VAL A 145 -18.96 17.73 4.21
CA VAL A 145 -18.56 16.33 4.42
C VAL A 145 -18.13 16.07 5.88
N ALA A 146 -18.01 14.79 6.24
CA ALA A 146 -17.21 14.35 7.37
C ALA A 146 -16.36 13.13 6.94
N PHE A 147 -15.09 13.12 7.33
CA PHE A 147 -14.17 12.04 7.02
C PHE A 147 -14.18 10.99 8.14
N LEU A 148 -14.40 9.74 7.79
CA LEU A 148 -14.36 8.58 8.68
C LEU A 148 -13.11 7.77 8.33
N VAL A 149 -12.07 7.89 9.15
CA VAL A 149 -10.75 7.31 8.88
C VAL A 149 -10.58 6.04 9.72
N GLU A 150 -10.34 4.92 9.08
CA GLU A 150 -10.06 3.68 9.79
C GLU A 150 -8.81 3.85 10.68
N ARG A 151 -8.84 3.27 11.89
CA ARG A 151 -7.82 3.47 12.93
C ARG A 151 -6.42 3.01 12.49
N THR A 152 -6.34 1.92 11.72
CA THR A 152 -5.08 1.33 11.22
C THR A 152 -4.70 1.79 9.82
N ALA A 153 -5.53 2.65 9.18
CA ALA A 153 -5.24 3.21 7.87
C ALA A 153 -3.83 3.80 7.81
N HIS A 154 -3.18 3.66 6.66
CA HIS A 154 -1.76 3.99 6.48
C HIS A 154 -1.40 5.40 6.99
N ALA A 155 -0.19 5.54 7.52
CA ALA A 155 0.29 6.77 8.12
C ALA A 155 0.20 8.01 7.20
N SER A 156 0.31 7.82 5.88
CA SER A 156 0.13 8.91 4.89
C SER A 156 -1.29 9.49 4.86
N MET A 157 -2.33 8.68 5.12
CA MET A 157 -3.69 9.16 5.30
C MET A 157 -3.91 9.77 6.70
N GLN A 158 -3.28 9.19 7.73
CA GLN A 158 -3.40 9.74 9.09
C GLN A 158 -2.77 11.13 9.22
N VAL A 159 -1.65 11.38 8.55
CA VAL A 159 -0.90 12.65 8.67
C VAL A 159 -1.64 13.83 8.06
N ILE A 160 -2.44 13.61 7.01
CA ILE A 160 -3.18 14.69 6.34
C ILE A 160 -4.50 15.04 7.03
N ARG A 161 -4.92 14.34 8.08
CA ARG A 161 -6.17 14.64 8.80
C ARG A 161 -6.28 16.11 9.22
N GLY A 162 -5.17 16.76 9.58
CA GLY A 162 -5.18 18.19 9.88
C GLY A 162 -5.59 19.07 8.70
N VAL A 163 -5.30 18.65 7.46
CA VAL A 163 -5.77 19.31 6.23
C VAL A 163 -7.24 18.99 6.01
N LEU A 164 -7.65 17.74 6.21
CA LEU A 164 -9.05 17.32 6.05
C LEU A 164 -9.97 17.98 7.07
N ASP A 165 -9.53 18.18 8.33
CA ASP A 165 -10.26 18.88 9.37
C ASP A 165 -10.63 20.33 9.00
N GLN A 166 -9.93 20.95 8.03
CA GLN A 166 -10.27 22.28 7.51
C GLN A 166 -11.43 22.26 6.51
N ILE A 167 -11.73 21.08 5.96
CA ILE A 167 -12.78 20.87 4.95
C ILE A 167 -14.04 20.33 5.63
N GLY A 168 -13.84 19.38 6.55
CA GLY A 168 -14.89 18.75 7.34
C GLY A 168 -14.32 17.96 8.50
N PRO A 169 -15.13 17.65 9.54
CA PRO A 169 -14.65 16.88 10.70
C PRO A 169 -14.03 15.56 10.27
N ALA A 170 -12.84 15.23 10.78
CA ALA A 170 -12.19 13.94 10.59
C ALA A 170 -12.23 13.13 11.88
N ARG A 171 -12.93 11.99 11.86
CA ARG A 171 -13.10 11.07 12.99
C ARG A 171 -12.49 9.72 12.67
N ARG A 172 -12.02 9.00 13.70
CA ARG A 172 -11.54 7.62 13.56
C ARG A 172 -12.65 6.63 13.91
N PHE A 173 -12.68 5.52 13.21
CA PHE A 173 -13.45 4.34 13.61
C PHE A 173 -12.52 3.12 13.70
N ASP A 174 -12.99 2.09 14.38
CA ASP A 174 -12.30 0.82 14.58
C ASP A 174 -13.09 -0.29 13.89
N MET A 175 -12.43 -1.03 13.00
CA MET A 175 -13.08 -2.15 12.30
C MET A 175 -13.31 -3.38 13.19
N ASP A 176 -12.63 -3.46 14.34
CA ASP A 176 -12.87 -4.52 15.33
C ASP A 176 -14.30 -4.41 15.93
N ASP A 177 -14.93 -3.22 15.82
CA ASP A 177 -16.35 -3.02 16.09
C ASP A 177 -17.14 -2.87 14.77
N PRO A 178 -17.83 -3.92 14.30
CA PRO A 178 -18.57 -3.89 13.04
C PRO A 178 -19.74 -2.89 13.03
N ALA A 179 -20.22 -2.47 14.19
CA ALA A 179 -21.29 -1.47 14.31
C ALA A 179 -20.78 -0.02 14.24
N ALA A 180 -19.48 0.19 14.47
CA ALA A 180 -18.91 1.54 14.58
C ALA A 180 -19.11 2.37 13.31
N LEU A 181 -18.72 1.84 12.13
CA LEU A 181 -18.82 2.57 10.87
C LEU A 181 -20.28 2.88 10.46
N PRO A 182 -21.22 1.91 10.46
CA PRO A 182 -22.63 2.20 10.14
C PRO A 182 -23.25 3.24 11.09
N ALA A 183 -22.98 3.16 12.39
CA ALA A 183 -23.48 4.14 13.36
C ALA A 183 -22.92 5.54 13.09
N MET A 184 -21.60 5.64 12.88
CA MET A 184 -20.95 6.93 12.58
C MET A 184 -21.40 7.53 11.26
N ALA A 185 -21.66 6.71 10.23
CA ALA A 185 -22.18 7.15 8.95
C ALA A 185 -23.60 7.74 9.10
N ALA A 186 -24.46 7.07 9.86
CA ALA A 186 -25.79 7.55 10.18
C ALA A 186 -25.75 8.88 10.98
N ASP A 187 -24.86 8.99 11.98
CA ASP A 187 -24.65 10.23 12.74
C ASP A 187 -24.22 11.38 11.85
N VAL A 188 -23.30 11.14 10.91
CA VAL A 188 -22.84 12.14 9.93
C VAL A 188 -24.01 12.58 9.06
N ALA A 189 -24.76 11.62 8.51
CA ALA A 189 -25.92 11.91 7.66
C ALA A 189 -27.00 12.71 8.39
N ALA A 190 -27.24 12.42 9.68
CA ALA A 190 -28.17 13.16 10.52
C ALA A 190 -27.78 14.65 10.68
N THR A 191 -26.50 15.01 10.48
CA THR A 191 -26.05 16.41 10.44
C THR A 191 -26.19 17.05 9.05
N GLY A 192 -26.74 16.34 8.07
CA GLY A 192 -26.86 16.78 6.67
C GLY A 192 -25.56 16.68 5.87
N ARG A 193 -24.51 16.05 6.40
CA ARG A 193 -23.20 15.93 5.72
C ARG A 193 -23.06 14.59 5.01
N THR A 194 -22.22 14.59 3.97
CA THR A 194 -21.83 13.37 3.25
C THR A 194 -20.67 12.67 4.00
N PRO A 195 -20.81 11.39 4.38
CA PRO A 195 -19.70 10.64 4.96
C PRO A 195 -18.70 10.21 3.87
N ILE A 196 -17.41 10.41 4.13
CA ILE A 196 -16.31 9.92 3.28
C ILE A 196 -15.45 8.97 4.12
N VAL A 197 -15.41 7.70 3.73
CA VAL A 197 -14.63 6.64 4.42
C VAL A 197 -13.26 6.52 3.79
N LEU A 198 -12.21 6.44 4.62
CA LEU A 198 -10.82 6.22 4.21
C LEU A 198 -10.30 4.93 4.84
N VAL A 199 -9.92 3.98 4.01
CA VAL A 199 -9.38 2.66 4.41
C VAL A 199 -8.21 2.24 3.51
N ASP A 200 -7.39 1.31 3.99
CA ASP A 200 -6.51 0.53 3.12
C ASP A 200 -7.33 -0.61 2.48
N GLY A 201 -6.95 -1.09 1.30
CA GLY A 201 -7.46 -2.35 0.75
C GLY A 201 -6.73 -3.53 1.38
N VAL A 202 -5.42 -3.57 1.18
CA VAL A 202 -4.49 -4.46 1.89
C VAL A 202 -3.67 -3.62 2.85
N GLY A 203 -3.78 -3.88 4.13
CA GLY A 203 -3.07 -3.12 5.17
C GLY A 203 -1.55 -3.32 5.11
N SER A 204 -0.79 -2.31 5.50
CA SER A 204 0.67 -2.37 5.54
C SER A 204 1.23 -3.44 6.48
N MET A 205 0.45 -3.86 7.47
CA MET A 205 0.71 -5.01 8.34
C MET A 205 -0.04 -6.27 7.90
N GLY A 206 -0.68 -6.23 6.74
CA GLY A 206 -1.15 -7.39 5.99
C GLY A 206 -2.62 -7.78 6.14
N GLY A 207 -3.41 -7.13 6.95
CA GLY A 207 -4.86 -7.37 7.04
C GLY A 207 -5.56 -7.05 5.70
N LEU A 208 -6.66 -7.74 5.42
CA LEU A 208 -7.54 -7.42 4.29
C LEU A 208 -8.80 -6.74 4.83
N ILE A 209 -9.18 -5.62 4.18
CA ILE A 209 -10.39 -4.89 4.54
C ILE A 209 -11.51 -5.28 3.57
N ASP A 210 -12.66 -5.63 4.12
CA ASP A 210 -13.88 -5.85 3.31
C ASP A 210 -14.39 -4.50 2.79
N VAL A 211 -13.80 -4.07 1.66
CA VAL A 211 -14.13 -2.78 1.04
C VAL A 211 -15.57 -2.71 0.55
N ALA A 212 -16.20 -3.85 0.24
CA ALA A 212 -17.59 -3.89 -0.17
C ALA A 212 -18.52 -3.55 1.01
N SER A 213 -18.25 -4.12 2.18
CA SER A 213 -18.98 -3.77 3.41
C SER A 213 -18.74 -2.32 3.83
N MET A 214 -17.53 -1.77 3.62
CA MET A 214 -17.26 -0.34 3.89
C MET A 214 -18.10 0.56 2.99
N LEU A 215 -18.23 0.26 1.69
CA LEU A 215 -19.09 0.99 0.77
C LEU A 215 -20.56 0.88 1.17
N ALA A 216 -21.05 -0.33 1.44
CA ALA A 216 -22.43 -0.58 1.84
C ALA A 216 -22.86 0.19 3.11
N ALA A 217 -21.91 0.47 4.01
CA ALA A 217 -22.19 1.24 5.22
C ALA A 217 -22.45 2.74 4.95
N VAL A 218 -21.98 3.30 3.85
CA VAL A 218 -22.07 4.76 3.56
C VAL A 218 -22.92 5.08 2.32
N GLU A 219 -23.05 4.13 1.38
CA GLU A 219 -23.81 4.31 0.15
C GLU A 219 -25.29 4.78 0.39
N PRO A 220 -26.04 4.25 1.40
CA PRO A 220 -27.39 4.72 1.67
C PRO A 220 -27.49 6.20 2.04
N PHE A 221 -26.40 6.82 2.42
CA PHE A 221 -26.28 8.23 2.80
C PHE A 221 -25.63 9.08 1.70
N GLY A 222 -25.49 8.56 0.48
CA GLY A 222 -24.75 9.23 -0.60
C GLY A 222 -23.26 9.40 -0.29
N GLY A 223 -22.73 8.56 0.60
CA GLY A 223 -21.34 8.60 1.04
C GLY A 223 -20.36 8.06 0.01
N HIS A 224 -19.09 8.32 0.23
CA HIS A 224 -18.01 7.90 -0.66
C HIS A 224 -16.98 7.05 0.08
N LEU A 225 -16.36 6.12 -0.65
CA LEU A 225 -15.29 5.27 -0.16
C LEU A 225 -13.98 5.58 -0.91
N TYR A 226 -12.95 5.91 -0.17
CA TYR A 226 -11.58 6.06 -0.65
C TYR A 226 -10.73 4.89 -0.15
N VAL A 227 -10.20 4.10 -1.09
CA VAL A 227 -9.38 2.92 -0.79
C VAL A 227 -7.93 3.15 -1.18
N ASP A 228 -7.01 3.07 -0.23
CA ASP A 228 -5.58 2.95 -0.50
C ASP A 228 -5.23 1.47 -0.73
N ASP A 229 -5.14 1.07 -1.99
CA ASP A 229 -4.78 -0.29 -2.40
C ASP A 229 -3.29 -0.43 -2.78
N ALA A 230 -2.43 0.39 -2.16
CA ALA A 230 -1.00 0.44 -2.46
C ALA A 230 -0.29 -0.91 -2.30
N HIS A 231 -0.78 -1.80 -1.43
CA HIS A 231 -0.27 -3.14 -1.23
C HIS A 231 -1.02 -4.21 -2.04
N GLY A 232 -2.20 -3.90 -2.56
CA GLY A 232 -3.03 -4.84 -3.34
C GLY A 232 -2.78 -4.81 -4.83
N ILE A 233 -2.32 -3.66 -5.37
CA ILE A 233 -2.01 -3.55 -6.80
C ILE A 233 -0.94 -4.55 -7.23
N SER A 234 -1.04 -5.04 -8.45
CA SER A 234 -0.18 -6.03 -9.12
C SER A 234 -0.29 -7.45 -8.58
N ILE A 235 -0.68 -7.66 -7.33
CA ILE A 235 -0.71 -9.00 -6.72
C ILE A 235 -2.03 -9.75 -6.96
N GLU A 236 -3.09 -9.04 -7.34
CA GLU A 236 -4.42 -9.61 -7.60
C GLU A 236 -4.98 -9.13 -8.95
N GLY A 237 -5.85 -9.97 -9.51
CA GLY A 237 -6.52 -9.74 -10.80
C GLY A 237 -5.67 -10.15 -11.99
N PRO A 238 -6.33 -10.49 -13.13
CA PRO A 238 -5.65 -11.00 -14.32
C PRO A 238 -4.66 -10.00 -14.93
N LEU A 239 -4.95 -8.70 -14.82
CA LEU A 239 -4.06 -7.61 -15.24
C LEU A 239 -3.40 -6.91 -14.05
N GLY A 240 -3.52 -7.44 -12.84
CA GLY A 240 -2.93 -6.84 -11.66
C GLY A 240 -3.61 -5.55 -11.18
N ALA A 241 -4.91 -5.39 -11.43
CA ALA A 241 -5.65 -4.20 -10.99
C ALA A 241 -5.74 -4.06 -9.45
N GLY A 242 -5.48 -5.14 -8.72
CA GLY A 242 -5.33 -5.11 -7.28
C GLY A 242 -6.55 -5.62 -6.51
N TYR A 243 -6.33 -5.77 -5.19
CA TYR A 243 -7.31 -6.36 -4.29
C TYR A 243 -8.64 -5.60 -4.28
N ALA A 244 -8.59 -4.29 -4.11
CA ALA A 244 -9.81 -3.48 -3.99
C ALA A 244 -10.66 -3.56 -5.25
N PHE A 245 -10.05 -3.48 -6.43
CA PHE A 245 -10.79 -3.55 -7.69
C PHE A 245 -11.42 -4.93 -7.92
N GLU A 246 -10.70 -6.01 -7.62
CA GLU A 246 -11.20 -7.37 -7.74
C GLU A 246 -12.28 -7.69 -6.68
N ALA A 247 -12.18 -7.12 -5.47
CA ALA A 247 -13.22 -7.23 -4.44
C ALA A 247 -14.57 -6.62 -4.89
N PHE A 248 -14.54 -5.64 -5.80
CA PHE A 248 -15.73 -5.10 -6.46
C PHE A 248 -16.10 -5.83 -7.78
N GLY A 249 -15.60 -7.03 -8.00
CA GLY A 249 -15.89 -7.82 -9.21
C GLY A 249 -15.21 -7.27 -10.47
N GLY A 250 -14.12 -6.54 -10.34
CA GLY A 250 -13.34 -5.99 -11.44
C GLY A 250 -14.03 -4.83 -12.16
N THR A 251 -14.81 -4.05 -11.46
CA THR A 251 -15.40 -2.79 -11.94
C THR A 251 -15.27 -1.72 -10.86
N LEU A 252 -15.05 -0.48 -11.25
CA LEU A 252 -15.06 0.64 -10.30
C LEU A 252 -16.51 1.01 -9.97
N PRO A 253 -17.00 0.77 -8.73
CA PRO A 253 -18.36 1.16 -8.38
C PRO A 253 -18.52 2.69 -8.36
N PRO A 254 -19.73 3.21 -8.53
CA PRO A 254 -20.03 4.60 -8.14
C PRO A 254 -19.60 4.87 -6.70
N HIS A 255 -19.27 6.11 -6.41
CA HIS A 255 -18.85 6.55 -5.06
C HIS A 255 -17.52 5.96 -4.53
N VAL A 256 -16.76 5.20 -5.34
CA VAL A 256 -15.45 4.63 -4.96
C VAL A 256 -14.31 5.32 -5.69
N VAL A 257 -13.26 5.67 -4.94
CA VAL A 257 -11.94 6.05 -5.45
C VAL A 257 -10.93 5.01 -5.00
N ILE A 258 -10.07 4.56 -5.92
CA ILE A 258 -8.94 3.69 -5.58
C ILE A 258 -7.64 4.46 -5.79
N ALA A 259 -6.77 4.46 -4.78
CA ALA A 259 -5.39 4.90 -4.89
C ALA A 259 -4.46 3.67 -4.94
N GLY A 260 -3.45 3.70 -5.79
CA GLY A 260 -2.50 2.61 -5.95
C GLY A 260 -1.05 3.07 -5.95
N SER A 261 -0.12 2.16 -5.68
CA SER A 261 1.31 2.43 -5.66
C SER A 261 2.03 1.80 -6.84
N LEU A 262 2.85 2.58 -7.53
CA LEU A 262 3.78 2.09 -8.54
C LEU A 262 5.13 1.66 -7.93
N SER A 263 5.38 1.98 -6.65
CA SER A 263 6.68 1.79 -5.98
C SER A 263 6.78 0.48 -5.16
N LYS A 264 5.80 -0.42 -5.29
CA LYS A 264 5.76 -1.69 -4.56
C LYS A 264 5.77 -2.86 -5.57
N ALA A 265 4.75 -3.73 -5.56
CA ALA A 265 4.68 -4.87 -6.47
C ALA A 265 4.73 -4.50 -7.96
N PHE A 266 4.29 -3.30 -8.33
CA PHE A 266 4.37 -2.81 -9.72
C PHE A 266 5.81 -2.60 -10.21
N GLY A 267 6.77 -2.37 -9.31
CA GLY A 267 8.20 -2.37 -9.58
C GLY A 267 8.80 -1.06 -10.09
N GLY A 268 8.00 0.01 -10.17
CA GLY A 268 8.44 1.32 -10.65
C GLY A 268 8.48 2.39 -9.56
N ALA A 269 7.96 3.59 -9.84
CA ALA A 269 7.94 4.70 -8.89
C ALA A 269 6.68 5.55 -9.05
N GLY A 270 6.13 5.97 -7.92
CA GLY A 270 4.97 6.85 -7.91
C GLY A 270 3.73 6.24 -7.28
N GLY A 271 2.60 6.87 -7.56
CA GLY A 271 1.28 6.42 -7.19
C GLY A 271 0.26 6.88 -8.23
N PHE A 272 -0.96 6.44 -8.11
CA PHE A 272 -2.04 6.85 -9.01
C PHE A 272 -3.39 6.84 -8.32
N ALA A 273 -4.34 7.57 -8.91
CA ALA A 273 -5.74 7.55 -8.52
C ALA A 273 -6.60 7.05 -9.68
N VAL A 274 -7.59 6.22 -9.37
CA VAL A 274 -8.59 5.70 -10.30
C VAL A 274 -9.91 6.42 -10.03
N VAL A 275 -10.45 7.06 -11.06
CA VAL A 275 -11.73 7.79 -11.00
C VAL A 275 -12.59 7.43 -12.22
N PRO A 276 -13.93 7.55 -12.15
CA PRO A 276 -14.80 7.03 -13.19
C PRO A 276 -14.82 7.88 -14.48
N SER A 277 -14.53 9.18 -14.42
CA SER A 277 -14.84 10.07 -15.53
C SER A 277 -13.71 11.01 -15.98
N GLN A 278 -13.73 11.37 -17.26
CA GLN A 278 -12.88 12.43 -17.80
C GLN A 278 -13.16 13.81 -17.16
N ALA A 279 -14.35 14.00 -16.62
CA ALA A 279 -14.67 15.25 -15.93
C ALA A 279 -13.87 15.35 -14.62
N ASP A 280 -13.78 14.26 -13.85
CA ASP A 280 -12.94 14.18 -12.65
C ASP A 280 -11.46 14.36 -12.99
N MET A 281 -10.98 13.71 -14.06
CA MET A 281 -9.60 13.88 -14.54
C MET A 281 -9.26 15.33 -14.88
N ARG A 282 -10.20 16.09 -15.49
CA ARG A 282 -9.98 17.52 -15.77
C ARG A 282 -9.84 18.34 -14.49
N VAL A 283 -10.61 18.01 -13.45
CA VAL A 283 -10.48 18.66 -12.13
C VAL A 283 -9.14 18.32 -11.51
N LEU A 284 -8.77 17.03 -11.45
CA LEU A 284 -7.48 16.59 -10.88
C LEU A 284 -6.30 17.29 -11.57
N ARG A 285 -6.26 17.30 -12.90
CA ARG A 285 -5.17 17.92 -13.67
C ARG A 285 -5.05 19.44 -13.46
N LYS A 286 -6.14 20.12 -13.12
CA LYS A 286 -6.17 21.57 -12.91
C LYS A 286 -5.93 21.99 -11.46
N PHE A 287 -6.39 21.19 -10.49
CA PHE A 287 -6.53 21.63 -9.12
C PHE A 287 -5.87 20.70 -8.08
N ALA A 288 -5.52 19.47 -8.44
CA ALA A 288 -4.73 18.64 -7.52
C ALA A 288 -3.33 19.22 -7.37
N ASN A 289 -3.07 19.85 -6.24
CA ASN A 289 -1.85 20.62 -5.97
C ASN A 289 -0.56 19.85 -6.35
N PRO A 290 -0.37 18.55 -5.96
CA PRO A 290 0.81 17.79 -6.33
C PRO A 290 0.96 17.57 -7.85
N LEU A 291 -0.13 17.56 -8.63
CA LEU A 291 -0.06 17.44 -10.08
C LEU A 291 0.33 18.75 -10.76
N VAL A 292 -0.07 19.87 -10.17
CA VAL A 292 0.18 21.20 -10.73
C VAL A 292 1.58 21.70 -10.38
N PHE A 293 2.02 21.48 -9.13
CA PHE A 293 3.25 22.10 -8.59
C PHE A 293 4.33 21.05 -8.23
N GLY A 294 4.02 19.75 -8.22
CA GLY A 294 4.89 18.69 -7.73
C GLY A 294 5.76 18.00 -8.79
N HIS A 295 5.86 18.53 -9.99
CA HIS A 295 6.52 17.87 -11.14
C HIS A 295 5.87 16.55 -11.56
N SER A 296 6.46 15.85 -12.52
CA SER A 296 6.12 14.48 -12.91
C SER A 296 7.04 13.48 -12.21
N ILE A 297 6.71 12.20 -12.27
CA ILE A 297 7.66 11.11 -12.01
C ILE A 297 8.90 11.35 -12.89
N MET A 298 10.10 11.06 -12.38
CA MET A 298 11.36 11.23 -13.10
C MET A 298 11.35 10.39 -14.38
N LEU A 299 11.86 10.92 -15.48
CA LEU A 299 11.72 10.34 -16.83
C LEU A 299 12.19 8.88 -16.92
N PRO A 300 13.35 8.49 -16.35
CA PRO A 300 13.76 7.08 -16.36
C PRO A 300 12.79 6.16 -15.63
N LEU A 301 12.27 6.59 -14.46
CA LEU A 301 11.33 5.81 -13.67
C LEU A 301 9.95 5.76 -14.34
N LEU A 302 9.52 6.84 -14.98
CA LEU A 302 8.28 6.88 -15.75
C LEU A 302 8.32 5.94 -16.96
N ALA A 303 9.47 5.79 -17.61
CA ALA A 303 9.67 4.81 -18.68
C ALA A 303 9.66 3.36 -18.14
N ALA A 304 10.24 3.13 -16.96
CA ALA A 304 10.14 1.85 -16.27
C ALA A 304 8.69 1.52 -15.91
N ASP A 305 7.92 2.50 -15.42
CA ASP A 305 6.48 2.33 -15.14
C ASP A 305 5.69 1.93 -16.39
N VAL A 306 6.00 2.51 -17.55
CA VAL A 306 5.39 2.11 -18.83
C VAL A 306 5.75 0.67 -19.18
N ALA A 307 7.01 0.26 -19.01
CA ALA A 307 7.43 -1.11 -19.24
C ALA A 307 6.70 -2.09 -18.29
N ALA A 308 6.57 -1.73 -17.00
CA ALA A 308 5.81 -2.51 -16.04
C ALA A 308 4.32 -2.60 -16.45
N GLY A 309 3.70 -1.49 -16.83
CA GLY A 309 2.31 -1.48 -17.31
C GLY A 309 2.08 -2.40 -18.51
N ARG A 310 3.01 -2.45 -19.45
CA ARG A 310 2.97 -3.39 -20.59
C ARG A 310 3.04 -4.85 -20.12
N LEU A 311 3.93 -5.17 -19.14
CA LEU A 311 3.98 -6.53 -18.57
C LEU A 311 2.65 -6.97 -17.95
N HIS A 312 1.92 -6.03 -17.33
CA HIS A 312 0.61 -6.28 -16.75
C HIS A 312 -0.45 -6.52 -17.85
N VAL A 313 -0.55 -5.60 -18.80
CA VAL A 313 -1.55 -5.68 -19.89
C VAL A 313 -1.31 -6.92 -20.78
N ASP A 314 -0.05 -7.31 -20.99
CA ASP A 314 0.32 -8.53 -21.73
C ASP A 314 0.11 -9.82 -20.91
N GLY A 315 -0.33 -9.73 -19.66
CA GLY A 315 -0.54 -10.88 -18.77
C GLY A 315 0.75 -11.58 -18.29
N ARG A 316 1.91 -10.98 -18.51
CA ARG A 316 3.23 -11.55 -18.15
C ARG A 316 3.47 -11.61 -16.64
N VAL A 317 2.69 -10.88 -15.84
CA VAL A 317 2.78 -10.90 -14.36
C VAL A 317 2.10 -12.11 -13.73
N ALA A 318 1.22 -12.83 -14.43
CA ALA A 318 0.43 -13.94 -13.89
C ALA A 318 1.29 -15.06 -13.28
N GLY A 319 2.45 -15.37 -13.91
CA GLY A 319 3.40 -16.34 -13.39
C GLY A 319 4.01 -15.90 -12.05
N LEU A 320 4.33 -14.63 -11.91
CA LEU A 320 4.87 -14.04 -10.68
C LEU A 320 3.81 -13.99 -9.57
N GLN A 321 2.56 -13.64 -9.89
CA GLN A 321 1.44 -13.72 -8.94
C GLN A 321 1.27 -15.15 -8.42
N THR A 322 1.26 -16.14 -9.32
CA THR A 322 1.18 -17.56 -8.94
C THR A 322 2.32 -17.96 -8.01
N GLN A 323 3.54 -17.54 -8.31
CA GLN A 323 4.71 -17.85 -7.48
C GLN A 323 4.65 -17.14 -6.13
N LEU A 324 4.18 -15.88 -6.08
CA LEU A 324 3.97 -15.15 -4.84
C LEU A 324 3.05 -15.94 -3.90
N TRP A 325 1.90 -16.39 -4.40
CA TRP A 325 0.93 -17.12 -3.59
C TRP A 325 1.41 -18.50 -3.17
N ARG A 326 2.19 -19.18 -4.02
CA ARG A 326 2.87 -20.43 -3.62
C ARG A 326 3.86 -20.19 -2.48
N ASN A 327 4.70 -19.16 -2.59
CA ASN A 327 5.67 -18.82 -1.55
C ASN A 327 4.99 -18.40 -0.24
N THR A 328 3.87 -17.67 -0.32
CA THR A 328 3.11 -17.26 0.85
C THR A 328 2.47 -18.46 1.55
N ALA A 329 1.85 -19.37 0.80
CA ALA A 329 1.28 -20.59 1.35
C ALA A 329 2.35 -21.53 1.94
N GLU A 330 3.52 -21.61 1.30
CA GLU A 330 4.64 -22.39 1.82
C GLU A 330 5.19 -21.79 3.12
N PHE A 331 5.28 -20.46 3.21
CA PHE A 331 5.71 -19.82 4.46
C PHE A 331 4.70 -20.04 5.59
N ASP A 332 3.39 -20.00 5.31
CA ASP A 332 2.34 -20.38 6.27
C ASP A 332 2.49 -21.82 6.74
N ARG A 333 2.75 -22.74 5.82
CA ARG A 333 3.00 -24.17 6.16
C ARG A 333 4.23 -24.35 7.06
N LEU A 334 5.35 -23.70 6.70
CA LEU A 334 6.62 -23.77 7.45
C LEU A 334 6.50 -23.18 8.86
N THR A 335 5.59 -22.23 9.06
CA THR A 335 5.34 -21.58 10.35
C THR A 335 4.10 -22.14 11.06
N ALA A 336 3.56 -23.27 10.60
CA ALA A 336 2.38 -23.93 11.13
C ALA A 336 1.15 -23.01 11.27
N GLY A 337 1.04 -21.98 10.41
CA GLY A 337 -0.04 -20.99 10.45
C GLY A 337 -0.01 -20.05 11.66
N ALA A 338 1.09 -19.99 12.41
CA ALA A 338 1.19 -19.20 13.63
C ALA A 338 1.37 -17.68 13.40
N LEU A 339 1.60 -17.26 12.16
CA LEU A 339 1.80 -15.85 11.86
C LEU A 339 0.47 -15.11 11.68
N VAL A 340 0.43 -13.88 12.08
CA VAL A 340 -0.68 -12.96 11.76
C VAL A 340 -0.85 -12.91 10.24
N ASN A 341 -2.09 -12.92 9.77
CA ASN A 341 -2.51 -12.99 8.36
C ASN A 341 -2.23 -14.34 7.66
N ALA A 342 -1.85 -15.40 8.37
CA ALA A 342 -1.75 -16.73 7.78
C ALA A 342 -3.08 -17.13 7.12
N GLY A 343 -3.01 -17.71 5.93
CA GLY A 343 -4.17 -18.09 5.13
C GLY A 343 -4.86 -16.95 4.38
N LEU A 344 -4.56 -15.68 4.66
CA LEU A 344 -5.10 -14.56 3.90
C LEU A 344 -4.32 -14.34 2.58
N ARG A 345 -5.02 -13.82 1.57
CA ARG A 345 -4.38 -13.39 0.30
C ARG A 345 -3.71 -12.02 0.46
N SER A 346 -2.78 -11.97 1.39
CA SER A 346 -1.87 -10.85 1.62
C SER A 346 -0.43 -11.37 1.57
N PRO A 347 0.54 -10.68 0.97
CA PRO A 347 1.92 -11.10 0.95
C PRO A 347 2.66 -10.79 2.26
N VAL A 348 2.00 -10.14 3.21
CA VAL A 348 2.58 -9.73 4.50
C VAL A 348 2.18 -10.73 5.59
N ARG A 349 3.19 -11.17 6.35
CA ARG A 349 3.04 -12.00 7.54
C ARG A 349 3.64 -11.29 8.74
N GLY A 350 3.07 -11.48 9.92
CA GLY A 350 3.55 -10.88 11.15
C GLY A 350 3.77 -11.91 12.26
N ALA A 351 4.95 -11.92 12.87
CA ALA A 351 5.15 -12.62 14.13
C ALA A 351 4.94 -11.64 15.28
N LEU A 352 3.87 -11.82 16.04
CA LEU A 352 3.52 -10.98 17.18
C LEU A 352 4.19 -11.50 18.46
N PHE A 353 4.68 -10.59 19.29
CA PHE A 353 5.32 -10.87 20.56
C PHE A 353 4.68 -10.04 21.68
N ASP A 354 4.49 -10.66 22.85
CA ASP A 354 3.86 -10.02 24.01
C ASP A 354 4.69 -8.88 24.59
N THR A 355 6.00 -8.83 24.29
CA THR A 355 6.91 -7.77 24.73
C THR A 355 7.82 -7.31 23.60
N GLU A 356 8.26 -6.04 23.65
CA GLU A 356 9.28 -5.52 22.73
C GLU A 356 10.60 -6.29 22.85
N ASP A 357 11.04 -6.66 24.07
CA ASP A 357 12.26 -7.44 24.27
C ASP A 357 12.23 -8.82 23.58
N ALA A 358 11.10 -9.49 23.59
CA ALA A 358 10.93 -10.75 22.88
C ALA A 358 11.03 -10.56 21.36
N ALA A 359 10.44 -9.49 20.83
CA ALA A 359 10.57 -9.11 19.42
C ALA A 359 12.03 -8.77 19.06
N PHE A 360 12.75 -8.00 19.88
CA PHE A 360 14.17 -7.71 19.69
C PHE A 360 15.02 -8.98 19.71
N ALA A 361 14.76 -9.92 20.65
CA ALA A 361 15.47 -11.19 20.70
C ALA A 361 15.23 -12.04 19.44
N ALA A 362 14.02 -12.08 18.93
CA ALA A 362 13.69 -12.79 17.69
C ALA A 362 14.32 -12.09 16.46
N ALA A 363 14.31 -10.76 16.40
CA ALA A 363 14.96 -10.00 15.34
C ALA A 363 16.47 -10.26 15.27
N ARG A 364 17.14 -10.32 16.41
CA ARG A 364 18.58 -10.70 16.48
C ARG A 364 18.85 -12.13 15.98
N ARG A 365 17.99 -13.08 16.31
CA ARG A 365 18.14 -14.46 15.80
C ARG A 365 17.98 -14.52 14.28
N LEU A 366 16.97 -13.81 13.73
CA LEU A 366 16.76 -13.72 12.29
C LEU A 366 17.96 -13.07 11.58
N GLN A 367 18.43 -11.95 12.11
CA GLN A 367 19.62 -11.26 11.57
C GLN A 367 20.87 -12.16 11.63
N ALA A 368 21.09 -12.90 12.73
CA ALA A 368 22.21 -13.83 12.87
C ALA A 368 22.12 -14.98 11.84
N ALA A 369 20.90 -15.37 11.44
CA ALA A 369 20.65 -16.35 10.39
C ALA A 369 20.72 -15.76 8.97
N GLY A 370 21.09 -14.49 8.81
CA GLY A 370 21.15 -13.81 7.51
C GLY A 370 19.78 -13.45 6.94
N VAL A 371 18.78 -13.17 7.79
CA VAL A 371 17.44 -12.74 7.37
C VAL A 371 17.20 -11.32 7.81
N LEU A 372 16.98 -10.42 6.84
CA LEU A 372 16.58 -9.03 7.12
C LEU A 372 15.06 -8.92 7.19
N ILE A 373 14.58 -8.36 8.30
CA ILE A 373 13.16 -8.18 8.61
C ILE A 373 12.90 -6.75 9.06
N LEU A 374 11.62 -6.38 9.15
CA LEU A 374 11.18 -5.13 9.73
C LEU A 374 10.59 -5.38 11.13
N PRO A 375 11.31 -5.03 12.21
CA PRO A 375 10.70 -4.98 13.54
C PRO A 375 9.78 -3.76 13.62
N ALA A 376 8.58 -3.95 14.13
CA ALA A 376 7.56 -2.93 14.29
C ALA A 376 7.11 -2.86 15.74
N PHE A 377 7.02 -1.62 16.26
CA PHE A 377 6.65 -1.30 17.62
C PHE A 377 5.49 -0.30 17.62
N PHE A 378 5.09 0.18 18.77
CA PHE A 378 4.09 1.25 18.86
C PHE A 378 4.48 2.43 17.95
N PRO A 379 3.57 3.08 17.22
CA PRO A 379 2.11 2.89 17.22
C PRO A 379 1.59 1.85 16.21
N THR A 380 2.45 1.10 15.57
CA THR A 380 2.08 0.09 14.56
C THR A 380 1.40 -1.13 15.19
N VAL A 381 1.84 -1.47 16.41
CA VAL A 381 1.23 -2.48 17.29
C VAL A 381 0.89 -1.86 18.64
N ALA A 382 0.23 -2.60 19.53
CA ALA A 382 -0.11 -2.14 20.87
C ALA A 382 1.16 -1.75 21.66
N SER A 383 1.04 -0.77 22.54
CA SER A 383 2.18 -0.33 23.37
C SER A 383 2.70 -1.48 24.24
N GLY A 384 4.01 -1.65 24.28
CA GLY A 384 4.71 -2.70 25.02
C GLY A 384 4.80 -4.05 24.28
N THR A 385 4.14 -4.20 23.13
CA THR A 385 4.25 -5.38 22.27
C THR A 385 5.19 -5.11 21.10
N GLY A 386 5.63 -6.16 20.41
CA GLY A 386 6.42 -6.04 19.18
C GLY A 386 5.95 -6.99 18.10
N LEU A 387 6.16 -6.62 16.84
CA LEU A 387 5.86 -7.46 15.70
C LEU A 387 7.04 -7.49 14.76
N ILE A 388 7.36 -8.67 14.23
CA ILE A 388 8.31 -8.82 13.12
C ILE A 388 7.50 -9.03 11.86
N ARG A 389 7.64 -8.08 10.92
CA ARG A 389 6.96 -8.12 9.63
C ARG A 389 7.83 -8.82 8.59
N PHE A 390 7.21 -9.73 7.85
CA PHE A 390 7.78 -10.39 6.67
C PHE A 390 6.97 -10.01 5.43
N ALA A 391 7.62 -9.43 4.44
CA ALA A 391 7.07 -9.21 3.11
C ALA A 391 7.51 -10.37 2.21
N VAL A 392 6.63 -11.33 1.97
CA VAL A 392 6.90 -12.48 1.09
C VAL A 392 6.89 -12.01 -0.36
N SER A 393 7.78 -12.57 -1.18
CA SER A 393 7.94 -12.21 -2.59
C SER A 393 7.95 -13.45 -3.48
N ALA A 394 7.55 -13.25 -4.73
CA ALA A 394 7.69 -14.26 -5.78
C ALA A 394 9.15 -14.71 -5.98
N LEU A 395 10.12 -13.86 -5.66
CA LEU A 395 11.55 -14.13 -5.83
C LEU A 395 12.20 -14.85 -4.65
N HIS A 396 11.51 -15.07 -3.52
CA HIS A 396 12.04 -15.90 -2.45
C HIS A 396 12.16 -17.36 -2.92
N ARG A 397 13.28 -17.95 -2.63
CA ARG A 397 13.54 -19.38 -2.86
C ARG A 397 12.98 -20.19 -1.68
N PRO A 398 12.64 -21.46 -1.85
CA PRO A 398 12.19 -22.31 -0.73
C PRO A 398 13.13 -22.29 0.48
N THR A 399 14.44 -22.33 0.24
CA THR A 399 15.47 -22.26 1.29
C THR A 399 15.47 -20.94 2.06
N ASP A 400 15.02 -19.84 1.45
CA ASP A 400 14.93 -18.53 2.09
C ASP A 400 13.78 -18.53 3.11
N LEU A 401 12.64 -19.12 2.73
CA LEU A 401 11.45 -19.27 3.59
C LEU A 401 11.74 -20.23 4.76
N GLU A 402 12.40 -21.37 4.49
CA GLU A 402 12.83 -22.32 5.50
C GLU A 402 13.78 -21.68 6.52
N THR A 403 14.74 -20.88 6.05
CA THR A 403 15.70 -20.20 6.92
C THR A 403 14.99 -19.21 7.84
N ALA A 404 14.06 -18.42 7.31
CA ALA A 404 13.28 -17.48 8.10
C ALA A 404 12.38 -18.18 9.15
N ALA A 405 11.67 -19.25 8.76
CA ALA A 405 10.80 -20.01 9.64
C ALA A 405 11.62 -20.69 10.77
N ARG A 406 12.76 -21.29 10.46
CA ARG A 406 13.67 -21.91 11.44
C ARG A 406 14.23 -20.89 12.41
N ALA A 407 14.66 -19.72 11.94
CA ALA A 407 15.21 -18.65 12.77
C ALA A 407 14.17 -18.04 13.71
N LEU A 408 12.88 -18.03 13.31
CA LEU A 408 11.76 -17.69 14.21
C LEU A 408 11.56 -18.73 15.33
N GLY A 409 11.97 -19.96 15.14
CA GLY A 409 11.69 -21.07 16.04
C GLY A 409 10.30 -21.68 15.89
N LEU A 410 9.67 -21.49 14.73
CA LEU A 410 8.32 -21.96 14.40
C LEU A 410 8.34 -23.09 13.34
N ALA A 411 9.53 -23.48 12.84
CA ALA A 411 9.64 -24.54 11.83
C ALA A 411 9.18 -25.90 12.39
N ASP A 412 8.32 -26.58 11.62
CA ASP A 412 7.94 -27.97 11.91
C ASP A 412 9.21 -28.85 11.89
N PRO A 413 9.51 -29.63 12.95
CA PRO A 413 10.69 -30.49 12.99
C PRO A 413 10.65 -31.66 11.99
N ASP A 414 9.52 -31.93 11.34
CA ASP A 414 9.37 -33.04 10.38
C ASP A 414 8.69 -32.58 9.07
N PRO A 415 9.45 -32.21 8.03
CA PRO A 415 8.89 -31.75 6.76
C PRO A 415 8.24 -32.92 6.01
N ARG A 416 6.94 -33.14 6.20
CA ARG A 416 6.17 -34.04 5.33
C ARG A 416 5.94 -33.36 3.96
N PRO A 417 6.10 -34.11 2.84
CA PRO A 417 5.83 -33.55 1.52
C PRO A 417 4.37 -33.14 1.41
N SER A 418 4.16 -31.90 0.96
CA SER A 418 2.82 -31.34 0.71
C SER A 418 2.00 -32.26 -0.20
N PRO A 419 0.75 -32.63 0.13
CA PRO A 419 -0.09 -33.35 -0.80
C PRO A 419 -0.31 -32.49 -2.04
N ALA A 420 -0.06 -33.08 -3.22
CA ALA A 420 -0.32 -32.44 -4.50
C ALA A 420 -1.79 -31.95 -4.54
N LEU A 421 -1.99 -30.68 -4.81
CA LEU A 421 -3.32 -30.09 -5.02
C LEU A 421 -3.98 -30.82 -6.18
N SER A 422 -4.95 -31.70 -5.88
CA SER A 422 -5.80 -32.32 -6.88
C SER A 422 -6.64 -31.23 -7.56
N PRO A 423 -6.81 -31.26 -8.88
CA PRO A 423 -7.67 -30.31 -9.58
C PRO A 423 -9.10 -30.43 -9.07
N THR A 424 -9.67 -29.32 -8.63
CA THR A 424 -11.09 -29.22 -8.25
C THR A 424 -11.97 -29.72 -9.37
N LYS A 425 -12.75 -30.76 -9.09
CA LYS A 425 -13.79 -31.25 -9.99
C LYS A 425 -14.80 -30.11 -10.22
N GLU A 426 -14.93 -29.70 -11.48
CA GLU A 426 -16.08 -28.93 -11.96
C GLU A 426 -17.38 -29.62 -11.51
N SER A 427 -18.15 -28.98 -10.67
CA SER A 427 -19.53 -29.38 -10.42
C SER A 427 -20.38 -28.95 -11.62
N ARG A 428 -20.65 -29.91 -12.52
CA ARG A 428 -21.81 -29.82 -13.41
C ARG A 428 -23.07 -29.89 -12.54
N ARG A 429 -23.81 -28.80 -12.50
CA ARG A 429 -25.28 -28.76 -12.68
C ARG A 429 -25.77 -27.31 -12.76
#